data_1d6c4ac8c5f2851b28d0c8cc9084bece
#
_entry.id   1d6c4ac8c5f2851b28d0c8cc9084bece
#
_cell.length_a   1.000
_cell.length_b   1.000
_cell.length_c   1.000
_cell.angle_alpha   90.00
_cell.angle_beta   90.00
_cell.angle_gamma   90.00
#
_symmetry.space_group_name_H-M   'P 1'
#
loop_
_entity.id
_entity.type
_entity.pdbx_description
1 polymer ?
#
loop_
_entity_poly.entity_id
_entity_poly.type
_entity_poly.pdbx_seq_one_letter_code
_entity_poly.pdbx_strand_id
1 'polypeptide(L)'
;MNRPWWKEPTGGQWCSFAAAWLGWVLDAFDFTVFLLVMPAIAREFGVSMTRAAGSITLTLLVRLLGGAAAGAAADRWGRKLPLMISVVWFALCDGSVALAPSFGWVLALRTLFGFGMGAEWTAGATLAMENWPARSRGIASGILQGSWAIGYLLAALVSAVVLPHWGWRGMFVLAAAPALLVLPIRIWVPESPDWQRAGAAGVRVQARARELLAPAVLARLAWASVAMALGFGLYYGLTGLYPTMLVSQLGRSAAQVAKLVSLFNLGMLAGAVLCGALAARRGVGLGIGLPALLTIAVLPAYVGTWRGLLGAGAFAGGAFGAGMCGVVPLLLTSMFPAHIRARAVGIVYHAGAFLAAFVPTGVAALGERAGLPLSRAIALVAGACALALVAVLALRPRAAQPGTETGGKLDKAALAH
;
A
#
# COMPACT_ATOMS: atom_id res chain seq x y z
N MET A 1 30.75 -5.97 -16.90
CA MET A 1 30.85 -5.39 -15.54
C MET A 1 29.44 -5.07 -15.07
N ASN A 2 28.99 -5.68 -13.97
CA ASN A 2 27.63 -5.43 -13.42
C ASN A 2 27.60 -4.04 -12.76
N ARG A 3 26.98 -3.08 -13.43
CA ARG A 3 26.74 -1.75 -12.83
C ARG A 3 25.90 -1.93 -11.55
N PRO A 4 26.18 -1.19 -10.46
CA PRO A 4 25.34 -1.16 -9.27
C PRO A 4 23.91 -0.74 -9.65
N TRP A 5 22.90 -1.31 -9.00
CA TRP A 5 21.48 -1.10 -9.34
C TRP A 5 21.07 0.39 -9.32
N TRP A 6 21.68 1.21 -8.47
CA TRP A 6 21.39 2.65 -8.36
C TRP A 6 22.00 3.49 -9.50
N LYS A 7 22.90 2.93 -10.30
CA LYS A 7 23.48 3.56 -11.49
C LYS A 7 22.79 3.13 -12.79
N GLU A 8 21.81 2.22 -12.71
CA GLU A 8 21.05 1.78 -13.89
C GLU A 8 20.00 2.80 -14.33
N PRO A 9 19.20 3.44 -13.41
CA PRO A 9 18.17 4.36 -13.82
C PRO A 9 18.71 5.67 -14.33
N THR A 10 18.02 6.25 -15.32
CA THR A 10 18.25 7.61 -15.79
C THR A 10 17.72 8.65 -14.80
N GLY A 11 18.12 9.93 -14.96
CA GLY A 11 17.60 11.02 -14.12
C GLY A 11 16.05 11.11 -14.15
N GLY A 12 15.43 10.98 -15.33
CA GLY A 12 13.96 10.98 -15.43
C GLY A 12 13.29 9.80 -14.72
N GLN A 13 13.92 8.61 -14.73
CA GLN A 13 13.42 7.44 -14.01
C GLN A 13 13.52 7.63 -12.49
N TRP A 14 14.60 8.25 -12.01
CA TRP A 14 14.73 8.67 -10.63
C TRP A 14 13.68 9.70 -10.22
N CYS A 15 13.39 10.69 -11.09
CA CYS A 15 12.33 11.67 -10.83
C CYS A 15 10.95 11.01 -10.71
N SER A 16 10.62 10.05 -11.60
CA SER A 16 9.36 9.29 -11.52
C SER A 16 9.25 8.49 -10.23
N PHE A 17 10.35 7.84 -9.85
CA PHE A 17 10.41 7.05 -8.63
C PHE A 17 10.28 7.92 -7.38
N ALA A 18 11.04 9.01 -7.32
CA ALA A 18 11.01 9.94 -6.19
C ALA A 18 9.64 10.58 -6.01
N ALA A 19 8.95 10.91 -7.10
CA ALA A 19 7.60 11.46 -7.04
C ALA A 19 6.60 10.47 -6.41
N ALA A 20 6.62 9.20 -6.86
CA ALA A 20 5.76 8.16 -6.30
C ALA A 20 6.15 7.81 -4.85
N TRP A 21 7.45 7.78 -4.55
CA TRP A 21 7.96 7.50 -3.22
C TRP A 21 7.59 8.59 -2.22
N LEU A 22 7.75 9.86 -2.59
CA LEU A 22 7.34 11.00 -1.76
C LEU A 22 5.81 11.02 -1.58
N GLY A 23 5.04 10.79 -2.64
CA GLY A 23 3.59 10.68 -2.54
C GLY A 23 3.18 9.65 -1.50
N TRP A 24 3.77 8.45 -1.56
CA TRP A 24 3.47 7.38 -0.62
C TRP A 24 3.95 7.65 0.83
N VAL A 25 5.08 8.37 1.02
CA VAL A 25 5.49 8.88 2.34
C VAL A 25 4.44 9.84 2.89
N LEU A 26 3.96 10.76 2.08
CA LEU A 26 3.00 11.78 2.48
C LEU A 26 1.62 11.19 2.76
N ASP A 27 1.18 10.22 1.96
CA ASP A 27 -0.04 9.46 2.18
C ASP A 27 -0.02 8.77 3.56
N ALA A 28 1.10 8.11 3.89
CA ALA A 28 1.29 7.47 5.18
C ALA A 28 1.39 8.49 6.33
N PHE A 29 2.01 9.63 6.08
CA PHE A 29 2.08 10.75 7.02
C PHE A 29 0.68 11.25 7.36
N ASP A 30 -0.12 11.61 6.36
CA ASP A 30 -1.46 12.18 6.54
C ASP A 30 -2.43 11.20 7.20
N PHE A 31 -2.36 9.93 6.79
CA PHE A 31 -3.13 8.88 7.44
C PHE A 31 -2.78 8.74 8.93
N THR A 32 -1.49 8.78 9.24
CA THR A 32 -0.99 8.63 10.62
C THR A 32 -1.26 9.87 11.46
N VAL A 33 -1.13 11.07 10.89
CA VAL A 33 -1.51 12.34 11.54
C VAL A 33 -2.93 12.25 12.05
N PHE A 34 -3.87 11.81 11.20
CA PHE A 34 -5.27 11.68 11.62
C PHE A 34 -5.44 10.72 12.80
N LEU A 35 -4.74 9.59 12.80
CA LEU A 35 -4.77 8.65 13.93
C LEU A 35 -4.29 9.28 15.24
N LEU A 36 -3.24 10.09 15.17
CA LEU A 36 -2.64 10.74 16.35
C LEU A 36 -3.51 11.86 16.90
N VAL A 37 -4.19 12.61 16.03
CA VAL A 37 -5.00 13.76 16.43
C VAL A 37 -6.47 13.42 16.68
N MET A 38 -6.92 12.24 16.30
CA MET A 38 -8.32 11.80 16.43
C MET A 38 -8.91 11.99 17.85
N PRO A 39 -8.19 11.71 18.95
CA PRO A 39 -8.71 11.99 20.30
C PRO A 39 -8.95 13.49 20.57
N ALA A 40 -8.13 14.36 20.01
CA ALA A 40 -8.28 15.81 20.14
C ALA A 40 -9.51 16.30 19.37
N ILE A 41 -9.68 15.80 18.13
CA ILE A 41 -10.85 16.09 17.28
C ILE A 41 -12.13 15.61 17.95
N ALA A 42 -12.14 14.35 18.46
CA ALA A 42 -13.31 13.80 19.14
C ALA A 42 -13.72 14.61 20.36
N ARG A 43 -12.75 15.09 21.14
CA ARG A 43 -12.98 15.91 22.33
C ARG A 43 -13.52 17.29 21.95
N GLU A 44 -12.95 17.96 20.95
CA GLU A 44 -13.36 19.29 20.54
C GLU A 44 -14.80 19.31 20.00
N PHE A 45 -15.17 18.33 19.20
CA PHE A 45 -16.51 18.26 18.60
C PHE A 45 -17.52 17.46 19.45
N GLY A 46 -17.15 16.98 20.63
CA GLY A 46 -18.05 16.26 21.53
C GLY A 46 -18.58 14.94 20.95
N VAL A 47 -17.78 14.26 20.12
CA VAL A 47 -18.18 12.99 19.50
C VAL A 47 -17.48 11.79 20.17
N SER A 48 -18.10 10.62 20.13
CA SER A 48 -17.48 9.40 20.66
C SER A 48 -16.27 9.00 19.81
N MET A 49 -15.30 8.32 20.45
CA MET A 49 -14.14 7.75 19.73
C MET A 49 -14.56 6.76 18.64
N THR A 50 -15.63 6.00 18.87
CA THR A 50 -16.19 5.09 17.87
C THR A 50 -16.65 5.84 16.62
N ARG A 51 -17.32 7.00 16.79
CA ARG A 51 -17.75 7.84 15.68
C ARG A 51 -16.56 8.48 14.95
N ALA A 52 -15.56 8.94 15.70
CA ALA A 52 -14.33 9.48 15.12
C ALA A 52 -13.57 8.40 14.33
N ALA A 53 -13.44 7.18 14.87
CA ALA A 53 -12.82 6.05 14.16
C ALA A 53 -13.59 5.62 12.90
N GLY A 54 -14.91 5.81 12.87
CA GLY A 54 -15.75 5.57 11.69
C GLY A 54 -15.31 6.34 10.45
N SER A 55 -14.66 7.50 10.61
CA SER A 55 -14.09 8.26 9.49
C SER A 55 -12.96 7.50 8.78
N ILE A 56 -12.18 6.71 9.50
CA ILE A 56 -11.14 5.85 8.92
C ILE A 56 -11.78 4.78 8.03
N THR A 57 -12.85 4.16 8.52
CA THR A 57 -13.60 3.16 7.75
C THR A 57 -14.12 3.76 6.44
N LEU A 58 -14.72 4.94 6.48
CA LEU A 58 -15.19 5.63 5.27
C LEU A 58 -14.05 6.02 4.33
N THR A 59 -12.94 6.50 4.87
CA THR A 59 -11.72 6.77 4.09
C THR A 59 -11.26 5.53 3.31
N LEU A 60 -11.18 4.38 3.98
CA LEU A 60 -10.73 3.12 3.37
C LEU A 60 -11.73 2.56 2.36
N LEU A 61 -13.05 2.74 2.59
CA LEU A 61 -14.10 2.35 1.66
C LEU A 61 -14.00 3.13 0.34
N VAL A 62 -13.92 4.46 0.45
CA VAL A 62 -13.88 5.35 -0.73
C VAL A 62 -12.54 5.25 -1.46
N ARG A 63 -11.47 4.85 -0.79
CA ARG A 63 -10.16 4.56 -1.37
C ARG A 63 -10.24 3.54 -2.52
N LEU A 64 -11.11 2.52 -2.40
CA LEU A 64 -11.32 1.55 -3.49
C LEU A 64 -11.87 2.24 -4.74
N LEU A 65 -12.84 3.14 -4.58
CA LEU A 65 -13.41 3.90 -5.70
C LEU A 65 -12.38 4.83 -6.34
N GLY A 66 -11.57 5.51 -5.51
CA GLY A 66 -10.49 6.37 -5.96
C GLY A 66 -9.45 5.61 -6.79
N GLY A 67 -9.00 4.44 -6.30
CA GLY A 67 -8.06 3.58 -7.00
C GLY A 67 -8.59 3.07 -8.35
N ALA A 68 -9.85 2.64 -8.40
CA ALA A 68 -10.48 2.19 -9.64
C ALA A 68 -10.65 3.33 -10.65
N ALA A 69 -11.11 4.50 -10.20
CA ALA A 69 -11.30 5.68 -11.05
C ALA A 69 -9.97 6.21 -11.60
N ALA A 70 -8.97 6.36 -10.73
CA ALA A 70 -7.65 6.83 -11.15
C ALA A 70 -6.93 5.82 -12.04
N GLY A 71 -7.09 4.52 -11.80
CA GLY A 71 -6.59 3.48 -12.67
C GLY A 71 -7.20 3.59 -14.08
N ALA A 72 -8.52 3.82 -14.17
CA ALA A 72 -9.20 4.04 -15.44
C ALA A 72 -8.69 5.32 -16.15
N ALA A 73 -8.53 6.40 -15.39
CA ALA A 73 -7.98 7.66 -15.87
C ALA A 73 -6.52 7.49 -16.35
N ALA A 74 -5.70 6.76 -15.57
CA ALA A 74 -4.30 6.50 -15.89
C ALA A 74 -4.13 5.64 -17.14
N ASP A 75 -4.99 4.67 -17.37
CA ASP A 75 -4.96 3.88 -18.61
C ASP A 75 -5.36 4.71 -19.83
N ARG A 76 -6.27 5.68 -19.67
CA ARG A 76 -6.76 6.54 -20.76
C ARG A 76 -5.85 7.74 -21.07
N TRP A 77 -5.42 8.47 -20.03
CA TRP A 77 -4.75 9.78 -20.15
C TRP A 77 -3.28 9.79 -19.76
N GLY A 78 -2.73 8.64 -19.37
CA GLY A 78 -1.37 8.50 -18.84
C GLY A 78 -1.35 8.51 -17.31
N ARG A 79 -0.22 8.04 -16.75
CA ARG A 79 -0.07 7.85 -15.31
C ARG A 79 0.20 9.17 -14.58
N LYS A 80 0.91 10.08 -15.23
CA LYS A 80 1.35 11.36 -14.68
C LYS A 80 0.19 12.28 -14.29
N LEU A 81 -0.80 12.43 -15.16
CA LEU A 81 -1.93 13.33 -14.92
C LEU A 81 -2.79 12.94 -13.71
N PRO A 82 -3.25 11.68 -13.57
CA PRO A 82 -3.98 11.24 -12.36
C PRO A 82 -3.15 11.36 -11.08
N LEU A 83 -1.84 11.11 -11.14
CA LEU A 83 -0.94 11.32 -9.98
C LEU A 83 -0.94 12.78 -9.54
N MET A 84 -0.82 13.72 -10.47
CA MET A 84 -0.83 15.17 -10.17
C MET A 84 -2.17 15.59 -9.56
N ILE A 85 -3.28 15.14 -10.16
CA ILE A 85 -4.63 15.46 -9.66
C ILE A 85 -4.84 14.90 -8.26
N SER A 86 -4.39 13.66 -7.99
CA SER A 86 -4.57 13.04 -6.67
C SER A 86 -3.78 13.76 -5.58
N VAL A 87 -2.55 14.20 -5.87
CA VAL A 87 -1.72 14.96 -4.91
C VAL A 87 -2.38 16.30 -4.55
N VAL A 88 -2.89 17.05 -5.54
CA VAL A 88 -3.64 18.30 -5.27
C VAL A 88 -4.91 17.99 -4.48
N TRP A 89 -5.63 16.96 -4.88
CA TRP A 89 -6.91 16.59 -4.26
C TRP A 89 -6.77 16.28 -2.78
N PHE A 90 -5.86 15.37 -2.41
CA PHE A 90 -5.72 15.02 -1.00
C PHE A 90 -5.13 16.16 -0.17
N ALA A 91 -4.20 16.95 -0.73
CA ALA A 91 -3.65 18.10 -0.05
C ALA A 91 -4.71 19.20 0.22
N LEU A 92 -5.62 19.44 -0.73
CA LEU A 92 -6.76 20.34 -0.53
C LEU A 92 -7.75 19.81 0.52
N CYS A 93 -8.05 18.50 0.48
CA CYS A 93 -8.92 17.89 1.48
C CYS A 93 -8.33 18.06 2.89
N ASP A 94 -7.06 17.72 3.09
CA ASP A 94 -6.41 17.81 4.40
C ASP A 94 -6.23 19.26 4.86
N GLY A 95 -5.78 20.16 3.99
CA GLY A 95 -5.71 21.59 4.32
C GLY A 95 -7.08 22.15 4.73
N SER A 96 -8.15 21.69 4.10
CA SER A 96 -9.52 22.09 4.44
C SER A 96 -9.99 21.52 5.79
N VAL A 97 -9.47 20.35 6.23
CA VAL A 97 -9.76 19.81 7.57
C VAL A 97 -9.29 20.78 8.66
N ALA A 98 -8.19 21.50 8.47
CA ALA A 98 -7.73 22.53 9.42
C ALA A 98 -8.77 23.61 9.67
N LEU A 99 -9.65 23.88 8.71
CA LEU A 99 -10.71 24.91 8.77
C LEU A 99 -12.08 24.33 9.15
N ALA A 100 -12.16 23.04 9.49
CA ALA A 100 -13.43 22.36 9.73
C ALA A 100 -14.21 22.98 10.91
N PRO A 101 -15.47 23.43 10.70
CA PRO A 101 -16.29 24.03 11.75
C PRO A 101 -17.06 22.96 12.56
N SER A 102 -17.12 21.73 12.08
CA SER A 102 -17.86 20.63 12.71
C SER A 102 -17.26 19.27 12.37
N PHE A 103 -17.59 18.24 13.17
CA PHE A 103 -17.17 16.87 12.87
C PHE A 103 -17.72 16.35 11.54
N GLY A 104 -18.91 16.80 11.11
CA GLY A 104 -19.47 16.45 9.80
C GLY A 104 -18.55 16.88 8.64
N TRP A 105 -17.93 18.06 8.73
CA TRP A 105 -16.93 18.54 7.78
C TRP A 105 -15.66 17.66 7.79
N VAL A 106 -15.14 17.35 8.97
CA VAL A 106 -14.00 16.43 9.10
C VAL A 106 -14.32 15.09 8.43
N LEU A 107 -15.50 14.52 8.71
CA LEU A 107 -15.94 13.25 8.15
C LEU A 107 -16.03 13.29 6.62
N ALA A 108 -16.65 14.33 6.06
CA ALA A 108 -16.79 14.49 4.62
C ALA A 108 -15.41 14.66 3.94
N LEU A 109 -14.55 15.53 4.47
CA LEU A 109 -13.22 15.77 3.91
C LEU A 109 -12.31 14.55 4.01
N ARG A 110 -12.34 13.81 5.13
CA ARG A 110 -11.59 12.54 5.27
C ARG A 110 -12.10 11.44 4.35
N THR A 111 -13.40 11.44 4.05
CA THR A 111 -13.97 10.54 3.05
C THR A 111 -13.45 10.88 1.65
N LEU A 112 -13.47 12.17 1.28
CA LEU A 112 -12.92 12.66 0.01
C LEU A 112 -11.40 12.48 -0.09
N PHE A 113 -10.66 12.66 1.01
CA PHE A 113 -9.24 12.32 1.11
C PHE A 113 -8.99 10.87 0.72
N GLY A 114 -9.82 9.92 1.20
CA GLY A 114 -9.70 8.52 0.84
C GLY A 114 -9.74 8.26 -0.66
N PHE A 115 -10.54 9.01 -1.41
CA PHE A 115 -10.56 8.94 -2.87
C PHE A 115 -9.20 9.33 -3.47
N GLY A 116 -8.62 10.46 -3.05
CA GLY A 116 -7.30 10.92 -3.50
C GLY A 116 -6.19 9.94 -3.14
N MET A 117 -6.21 9.41 -1.92
CA MET A 117 -5.27 8.42 -1.43
C MET A 117 -5.25 7.14 -2.29
N GLY A 118 -6.43 6.65 -2.71
CA GLY A 118 -6.53 5.51 -3.62
C GLY A 118 -5.98 5.82 -5.01
N ALA A 119 -6.22 7.02 -5.49
CA ALA A 119 -5.78 7.50 -6.79
C ALA A 119 -4.26 7.67 -6.85
N GLU A 120 -3.66 8.25 -5.81
CA GLU A 120 -2.22 8.50 -5.73
C GLU A 120 -1.43 7.20 -5.84
N TRP A 121 -1.69 6.23 -4.96
CA TRP A 121 -0.94 4.98 -4.97
C TRP A 121 -1.06 4.24 -6.30
N THR A 122 -2.27 4.20 -6.87
CA THR A 122 -2.52 3.51 -8.13
C THR A 122 -1.71 4.09 -9.29
N ALA A 123 -1.73 5.40 -9.44
CA ALA A 123 -1.00 6.10 -10.50
C ALA A 123 0.51 6.11 -10.24
N GLY A 124 0.92 6.41 -8.99
CA GLY A 124 2.31 6.53 -8.57
C GLY A 124 3.06 5.20 -8.65
N ALA A 125 2.52 4.12 -8.06
CA ALA A 125 3.17 2.82 -8.09
C ALA A 125 3.28 2.28 -9.52
N THR A 126 2.26 2.47 -10.35
CA THR A 126 2.28 2.05 -11.75
C THR A 126 3.34 2.84 -12.53
N LEU A 127 3.36 4.17 -12.38
CA LEU A 127 4.33 5.05 -13.04
C LEU A 127 5.77 4.69 -12.64
N ALA A 128 6.02 4.52 -11.34
CA ALA A 128 7.34 4.18 -10.83
C ALA A 128 7.82 2.83 -11.39
N MET A 129 6.97 1.80 -11.35
CA MET A 129 7.36 0.45 -11.80
C MET A 129 7.51 0.35 -13.33
N GLU A 130 6.69 1.06 -14.10
CA GLU A 130 6.80 1.06 -15.57
C GLU A 130 8.03 1.83 -16.07
N ASN A 131 8.45 2.88 -15.35
CA ASN A 131 9.66 3.64 -15.66
C ASN A 131 10.95 2.95 -15.19
N TRP A 132 10.92 2.13 -14.13
CA TRP A 132 12.14 1.60 -13.53
C TRP A 132 12.74 0.44 -14.34
N PRO A 133 14.09 0.34 -14.43
CA PRO A 133 14.76 -0.76 -15.10
C PRO A 133 14.35 -2.13 -14.57
N ALA A 134 14.05 -3.07 -15.47
CA ALA A 134 13.48 -4.38 -15.11
C ALA A 134 14.37 -5.17 -14.13
N ARG A 135 15.69 -5.09 -14.28
CA ARG A 135 16.66 -5.82 -13.46
C ARG A 135 16.62 -5.45 -11.97
N SER A 136 16.44 -4.17 -11.67
CA SER A 136 16.42 -3.66 -10.28
C SER A 136 15.01 -3.30 -9.78
N ARG A 137 13.98 -3.59 -10.58
CA ARG A 137 12.57 -3.25 -10.27
C ARG A 137 12.09 -3.84 -8.93
N GLY A 138 12.57 -5.03 -8.54
CA GLY A 138 12.23 -5.63 -7.25
C GLY A 138 12.75 -4.82 -6.06
N ILE A 139 14.00 -4.32 -6.14
CA ILE A 139 14.58 -3.45 -5.10
C ILE A 139 13.79 -2.14 -5.03
N ALA A 140 13.50 -1.53 -6.18
CA ALA A 140 12.69 -0.31 -6.25
C ALA A 140 11.30 -0.52 -5.65
N SER A 141 10.64 -1.64 -5.95
CA SER A 141 9.35 -2.02 -5.35
C SER A 141 9.43 -2.05 -3.82
N GLY A 142 10.48 -2.66 -3.29
CA GLY A 142 10.74 -2.70 -1.84
C GLY A 142 10.94 -1.32 -1.21
N ILE A 143 11.75 -0.46 -1.84
CA ILE A 143 11.99 0.92 -1.37
C ILE A 143 10.71 1.74 -1.46
N LEU A 144 9.94 1.61 -2.54
CA LEU A 144 8.67 2.30 -2.71
C LEU A 144 7.70 1.93 -1.59
N GLN A 145 7.53 0.64 -1.32
CA GLN A 145 6.58 0.20 -0.31
C GLN A 145 7.05 0.46 1.13
N GLY A 146 8.37 0.44 1.36
CA GLY A 146 8.99 0.81 2.63
C GLY A 146 8.77 2.29 3.02
N SER A 147 8.45 3.15 2.07
CA SER A 147 8.17 4.58 2.33
C SER A 147 6.98 4.80 3.28
N TRP A 148 6.05 3.85 3.34
CA TRP A 148 4.96 3.87 4.32
C TRP A 148 5.46 3.97 5.77
N ALA A 149 6.46 3.17 6.12
CA ALA A 149 7.07 3.21 7.45
C ALA A 149 7.75 4.56 7.74
N ILE A 150 8.35 5.19 6.73
CA ILE A 150 8.97 6.51 6.84
C ILE A 150 7.92 7.58 7.10
N GLY A 151 6.79 7.55 6.37
CA GLY A 151 5.69 8.49 6.58
C GLY A 151 5.11 8.38 7.99
N TYR A 152 4.95 7.14 8.50
CA TYR A 152 4.52 6.89 9.87
C TYR A 152 5.46 7.52 10.91
N LEU A 153 6.77 7.28 10.77
CA LEU A 153 7.79 7.84 11.67
C LEU A 153 7.84 9.36 11.57
N LEU A 154 7.75 9.92 10.37
CA LEU A 154 7.71 11.36 10.14
C LEU A 154 6.50 12.00 10.82
N ALA A 155 5.31 11.40 10.71
CA ALA A 155 4.10 11.89 11.37
C ALA A 155 4.28 11.92 12.90
N ALA A 156 4.88 10.89 13.49
CA ALA A 156 5.14 10.85 14.91
C ALA A 156 6.12 11.96 15.36
N LEU A 157 7.21 12.18 14.61
CA LEU A 157 8.21 13.21 14.90
C LEU A 157 7.62 14.62 14.76
N VAL A 158 6.91 14.89 13.66
CA VAL A 158 6.28 16.19 13.41
C VAL A 158 5.20 16.47 14.45
N SER A 159 4.41 15.47 14.83
CA SER A 159 3.38 15.60 15.86
C SER A 159 3.97 16.01 17.22
N ALA A 160 5.13 15.48 17.59
CA ALA A 160 5.79 15.83 18.85
C ALA A 160 6.15 17.32 18.94
N VAL A 161 6.40 17.97 17.80
CA VAL A 161 6.75 19.42 17.73
C VAL A 161 5.50 20.26 17.50
N VAL A 162 4.63 19.86 16.58
CA VAL A 162 3.53 20.71 16.10
C VAL A 162 2.32 20.70 17.04
N LEU A 163 1.95 19.51 17.59
CA LEU A 163 0.76 19.41 18.44
C LEU A 163 0.80 20.30 19.69
N PRO A 164 1.91 20.43 20.43
CA PRO A 164 1.96 21.29 21.61
C PRO A 164 1.79 22.78 21.31
N HIS A 165 2.17 23.24 20.10
CA HIS A 165 2.21 24.64 19.76
C HIS A 165 1.03 25.09 18.87
N TRP A 166 0.63 24.26 17.90
CA TRP A 166 -0.36 24.60 16.87
C TRP A 166 -1.58 23.70 16.88
N GLY A 167 -1.64 22.77 17.83
CA GLY A 167 -2.75 21.82 17.96
C GLY A 167 -2.94 20.93 16.74
N TRP A 168 -4.07 20.23 16.70
CA TRP A 168 -4.37 19.31 15.62
C TRP A 168 -4.61 19.99 14.27
N ARG A 169 -5.10 21.24 14.27
CA ARG A 169 -5.31 22.01 13.03
C ARG A 169 -3.98 22.33 12.34
N GLY A 170 -2.94 22.67 13.11
CA GLY A 170 -1.60 22.91 12.59
C GLY A 170 -1.02 21.70 11.85
N MET A 171 -1.35 20.49 12.29
CA MET A 171 -0.95 19.24 11.59
C MET A 171 -1.55 19.18 10.18
N PHE A 172 -2.83 19.53 10.01
CA PHE A 172 -3.49 19.53 8.70
C PHE A 172 -3.06 20.68 7.79
N VAL A 173 -2.68 21.81 8.34
CA VAL A 173 -2.04 22.87 7.53
C VAL A 173 -0.73 22.39 6.91
N LEU A 174 0.09 21.68 7.69
CA LEU A 174 1.32 21.06 7.17
C LEU A 174 1.02 19.93 6.17
N ALA A 175 -0.05 19.18 6.39
CA ALA A 175 -0.49 18.12 5.49
C ALA A 175 -0.93 18.63 4.10
N ALA A 176 -1.16 19.94 3.94
CA ALA A 176 -1.39 20.57 2.63
C ALA A 176 -0.10 20.83 1.82
N ALA A 177 1.08 20.78 2.46
CA ALA A 177 2.36 21.04 1.79
C ALA A 177 2.66 20.14 0.57
N PRO A 178 2.20 18.88 0.51
CA PRO A 178 2.34 18.02 -0.67
C PRO A 178 1.85 18.62 -1.99
N ALA A 179 0.89 19.54 -1.97
CA ALA A 179 0.46 20.25 -3.18
C ALA A 179 1.62 20.88 -3.95
N LEU A 180 2.67 21.30 -3.25
CA LEU A 180 3.87 21.90 -3.88
C LEU A 180 4.64 20.89 -4.75
N LEU A 181 4.48 19.58 -4.52
CA LEU A 181 5.12 18.53 -5.33
C LEU A 181 4.57 18.46 -6.76
N VAL A 182 3.40 19.01 -7.01
CA VAL A 182 2.79 18.98 -8.35
C VAL A 182 3.65 19.71 -9.38
N LEU A 183 4.30 20.79 -9.01
CA LEU A 183 5.18 21.56 -9.90
C LEU A 183 6.38 20.73 -10.37
N PRO A 184 7.23 20.15 -9.48
CA PRO A 184 8.31 19.28 -9.91
C PRO A 184 7.83 18.03 -10.65
N ILE A 185 6.70 17.44 -10.27
CA ILE A 185 6.12 16.32 -11.02
C ILE A 185 5.79 16.76 -12.46
N ARG A 186 5.17 17.93 -12.63
CA ARG A 186 4.81 18.46 -13.94
C ARG A 186 6.03 18.63 -14.84
N ILE A 187 7.14 19.13 -14.31
CA ILE A 187 8.33 19.51 -15.08
C ILE A 187 9.23 18.30 -15.34
N TRP A 188 9.56 17.53 -14.33
CA TRP A 188 10.67 16.57 -14.38
C TRP A 188 10.27 15.11 -14.53
N VAL A 189 9.02 14.77 -14.21
CA VAL A 189 8.59 13.37 -14.28
C VAL A 189 8.17 13.02 -15.71
N PRO A 190 8.84 12.05 -16.38
CA PRO A 190 8.39 11.55 -17.68
C PRO A 190 7.14 10.67 -17.53
N GLU A 191 6.35 10.59 -18.60
CA GLU A 191 5.24 9.66 -18.68
C GLU A 191 5.74 8.22 -18.87
N SER A 192 4.90 7.25 -18.57
CA SER A 192 5.19 5.82 -18.67
C SER A 192 5.58 5.41 -20.11
N PRO A 193 6.76 4.78 -20.32
CA PRO A 193 7.15 4.26 -21.62
C PRO A 193 6.22 3.14 -22.11
N ASP A 194 5.72 2.30 -21.22
CA ASP A 194 4.82 1.21 -21.55
C ASP A 194 3.48 1.74 -22.05
N TRP A 195 2.98 2.81 -21.42
CA TRP A 195 1.76 3.48 -21.84
C TRP A 195 1.93 4.19 -23.19
N GLN A 196 3.07 4.84 -23.43
CA GLN A 196 3.36 5.49 -24.70
C GLN A 196 3.45 4.47 -25.84
N ARG A 197 4.14 3.34 -25.63
CA ARG A 197 4.24 2.24 -26.61
C ARG A 197 2.89 1.63 -26.95
N ALA A 198 2.06 1.37 -25.94
CA ALA A 198 0.70 0.87 -26.16
C ALA A 198 -0.14 1.86 -26.99
N GLY A 199 0.09 3.18 -26.81
CA GLY A 199 -0.56 4.21 -27.59
C GLY A 199 -0.12 4.26 -29.05
N ALA A 200 1.17 4.16 -29.29
CA ALA A 200 1.74 4.11 -30.64
C ALA A 200 1.27 2.86 -31.42
N ALA A 201 1.05 1.74 -30.73
CA ALA A 201 0.51 0.51 -31.31
C ALA A 201 -1.02 0.52 -31.55
N GLY A 202 -1.71 1.64 -31.31
CA GLY A 202 -3.16 1.76 -31.49
C GLY A 202 -4.02 1.04 -30.43
N VAL A 203 -3.41 0.35 -29.46
CA VAL A 203 -4.08 -0.48 -28.44
C VAL A 203 -4.82 0.38 -27.39
N ARG A 204 -4.43 1.64 -27.26
CA ARG A 204 -4.90 2.57 -26.21
C ARG A 204 -6.38 2.96 -26.30
N VAL A 205 -6.90 3.07 -27.51
CA VAL A 205 -8.21 3.70 -27.77
C VAL A 205 -9.39 2.81 -27.37
N GLN A 206 -9.17 1.51 -27.12
CA GLN A 206 -10.23 0.54 -26.96
C GLN A 206 -10.19 -0.28 -25.65
N ALA A 207 -9.41 0.14 -24.64
CA ALA A 207 -9.43 -0.54 -23.33
C ALA A 207 -10.83 -0.42 -22.69
N ARG A 208 -11.76 -1.27 -23.15
CA ARG A 208 -13.13 -1.31 -22.65
C ARG A 208 -13.14 -1.91 -21.27
N ALA A 209 -14.00 -1.40 -20.38
CA ALA A 209 -14.23 -2.01 -19.08
C ALA A 209 -14.55 -3.52 -19.18
N ARG A 210 -15.10 -3.96 -20.32
CA ARG A 210 -15.36 -5.38 -20.65
C ARG A 210 -14.10 -6.25 -20.67
N GLU A 211 -12.92 -5.70 -20.95
CA GLU A 211 -11.66 -6.49 -20.95
C GLU A 211 -11.30 -6.98 -19.55
N LEU A 212 -11.66 -6.24 -18.51
CA LEU A 212 -11.50 -6.69 -17.12
C LEU A 212 -12.41 -7.88 -16.78
N LEU A 213 -13.51 -8.03 -17.52
CA LEU A 213 -14.47 -9.13 -17.36
C LEU A 213 -14.11 -10.35 -18.19
N ALA A 214 -13.05 -10.29 -19.02
CA ALA A 214 -12.55 -11.45 -19.74
C ALA A 214 -12.15 -12.54 -18.73
N PRO A 215 -12.56 -13.82 -18.91
CA PRO A 215 -12.38 -14.88 -17.90
C PRO A 215 -10.94 -14.99 -17.39
N ALA A 216 -9.94 -14.90 -18.26
CA ALA A 216 -8.53 -14.97 -17.89
C ALA A 216 -8.06 -13.75 -17.08
N VAL A 217 -8.58 -12.56 -17.36
CA VAL A 217 -8.27 -11.33 -16.59
C VAL A 217 -9.00 -11.35 -15.26
N LEU A 218 -10.27 -11.75 -15.25
CA LEU A 218 -11.08 -11.86 -14.05
C LEU A 218 -10.49 -12.87 -13.06
N ALA A 219 -10.02 -14.02 -13.53
CA ALA A 219 -9.33 -15.01 -12.69
C ALA A 219 -8.06 -14.44 -12.05
N ARG A 220 -7.28 -13.63 -12.80
CA ARG A 220 -6.09 -12.95 -12.26
C ARG A 220 -6.47 -11.85 -11.25
N LEU A 221 -7.52 -11.07 -11.54
CA LEU A 221 -8.03 -10.06 -10.61
C LEU A 221 -8.49 -10.70 -9.30
N ALA A 222 -9.28 -11.78 -9.38
CA ALA A 222 -9.77 -12.50 -8.21
C ALA A 222 -8.62 -13.09 -7.39
N TRP A 223 -7.71 -13.83 -8.05
CA TRP A 223 -6.54 -14.40 -7.39
C TRP A 223 -5.68 -13.33 -6.70
N ALA A 224 -5.37 -12.25 -7.42
CA ALA A 224 -4.54 -11.18 -6.89
C ALA A 224 -5.25 -10.42 -5.74
N SER A 225 -6.57 -10.22 -5.82
CA SER A 225 -7.35 -9.59 -4.74
C SER A 225 -7.36 -10.46 -3.48
N VAL A 226 -7.47 -11.79 -3.62
CA VAL A 226 -7.37 -12.73 -2.49
C VAL A 226 -5.96 -12.72 -1.90
N ALA A 227 -4.93 -12.80 -2.74
CA ALA A 227 -3.54 -12.72 -2.27
C ALA A 227 -3.27 -11.39 -1.52
N MET A 228 -3.79 -10.27 -2.05
CA MET A 228 -3.69 -8.96 -1.40
C MET A 228 -4.46 -8.91 -0.08
N ALA A 229 -5.68 -9.47 -0.03
CA ALA A 229 -6.48 -9.54 1.18
C ALA A 229 -5.77 -10.34 2.29
N LEU A 230 -5.13 -11.46 1.94
CA LEU A 230 -4.35 -12.26 2.88
C LEU A 230 -3.07 -11.56 3.32
N GLY A 231 -2.37 -10.89 2.39
CA GLY A 231 -1.18 -10.09 2.70
C GLY A 231 -1.48 -8.93 3.65
N PHE A 232 -2.51 -8.14 3.35
CA PHE A 232 -2.98 -7.09 4.26
C PHE A 232 -3.60 -7.67 5.53
N GLY A 233 -4.26 -8.83 5.45
CA GLY A 233 -4.77 -9.54 6.61
C GLY A 233 -3.68 -9.94 7.59
N LEU A 234 -2.55 -10.42 7.09
CA LEU A 234 -1.36 -10.66 7.89
C LEU A 234 -0.84 -9.36 8.53
N TYR A 235 -0.69 -8.29 7.74
CA TYR A 235 -0.24 -6.99 8.23
C TYR A 235 -1.17 -6.41 9.30
N TYR A 236 -2.48 -6.36 9.05
CA TYR A 236 -3.44 -5.83 10.02
C TYR A 236 -3.66 -6.76 11.22
N GLY A 237 -3.52 -8.07 11.03
CA GLY A 237 -3.51 -9.04 12.12
C GLY A 237 -2.36 -8.79 13.11
N LEU A 238 -1.17 -8.47 12.58
CA LEU A 238 -0.03 -8.12 13.40
C LEU A 238 -0.18 -6.73 14.04
N THR A 239 -0.63 -5.71 13.31
CA THR A 239 -0.54 -4.31 13.75
C THR A 239 -1.78 -3.78 14.43
N GLY A 240 -2.98 -4.26 14.05
CA GLY A 240 -4.26 -3.63 14.43
C GLY A 240 -4.50 -3.54 15.92
N LEU A 241 -4.17 -4.59 16.67
CA LEU A 241 -4.36 -4.64 18.12
C LEU A 241 -3.04 -4.85 18.90
N TYR A 242 -1.90 -4.74 18.23
CA TYR A 242 -0.60 -4.93 18.87
C TYR A 242 -0.34 -3.95 20.03
N PRO A 243 -0.55 -2.62 19.86
CA PRO A 243 -0.39 -1.69 20.96
C PRO A 243 -1.30 -2.02 22.16
N THR A 244 -2.55 -2.38 21.89
CA THR A 244 -3.52 -2.78 22.92
C THR A 244 -3.04 -4.01 23.67
N MET A 245 -2.58 -5.04 22.98
CA MET A 245 -2.01 -6.25 23.59
C MET A 245 -0.80 -5.92 24.47
N LEU A 246 0.10 -5.06 24.01
CA LEU A 246 1.30 -4.67 24.76
C LEU A 246 0.93 -3.98 26.09
N VAL A 247 -0.08 -3.11 26.08
CA VAL A 247 -0.55 -2.43 27.27
C VAL A 247 -1.33 -3.39 28.18
N SER A 248 -2.39 -4.01 27.65
CA SER A 248 -3.38 -4.74 28.45
C SER A 248 -2.88 -6.09 28.97
N GLN A 249 -2.03 -6.79 28.20
CA GLN A 249 -1.56 -8.14 28.58
C GLN A 249 -0.10 -8.18 29.04
N LEU A 250 0.76 -7.30 28.52
CA LEU A 250 2.18 -7.29 28.87
C LEU A 250 2.56 -6.12 29.80
N GLY A 251 1.60 -5.27 30.20
CA GLY A 251 1.81 -4.17 31.13
C GLY A 251 2.84 -3.14 30.68
N ARG A 252 2.99 -2.96 29.36
CA ARG A 252 4.01 -2.05 28.79
C ARG A 252 3.58 -0.59 28.92
N SER A 253 4.51 0.27 29.30
CA SER A 253 4.28 1.72 29.32
C SER A 253 4.14 2.27 27.91
N ALA A 254 3.53 3.45 27.75
CA ALA A 254 3.39 4.12 26.46
C ALA A 254 4.72 4.28 25.71
N ALA A 255 5.81 4.62 26.42
CA ALA A 255 7.15 4.73 25.85
C ALA A 255 7.70 3.40 25.32
N GLN A 256 7.45 2.30 26.06
CA GLN A 256 7.83 0.94 25.62
C GLN A 256 7.02 0.49 24.40
N VAL A 257 5.71 0.80 24.36
CA VAL A 257 4.86 0.54 23.19
C VAL A 257 5.37 1.31 21.98
N ALA A 258 5.63 2.61 22.13
CA ALA A 258 6.18 3.44 21.05
C ALA A 258 7.51 2.87 20.51
N LYS A 259 8.42 2.44 21.39
CA LYS A 259 9.69 1.79 21.00
C LYS A 259 9.47 0.51 20.20
N LEU A 260 8.55 -0.37 20.64
CA LEU A 260 8.28 -1.64 19.96
C LEU A 260 7.60 -1.43 18.59
N VAL A 261 6.67 -0.48 18.51
CA VAL A 261 6.04 -0.10 17.22
C VAL A 261 7.08 0.52 16.28
N SER A 262 8.01 1.34 16.79
CA SER A 262 9.11 1.89 15.97
C SER A 262 10.04 0.78 15.48
N LEU A 263 10.39 -0.20 16.32
CA LEU A 263 11.18 -1.37 15.89
C LEU A 263 10.46 -2.17 14.81
N PHE A 264 9.14 -2.35 14.93
CA PHE A 264 8.34 -3.00 13.88
C PHE A 264 8.43 -2.23 12.56
N ASN A 265 8.26 -0.91 12.57
CA ASN A 265 8.35 -0.09 11.36
C ASN A 265 9.76 -0.09 10.73
N LEU A 266 10.82 -0.07 11.55
CA LEU A 266 12.20 -0.23 11.07
C LEU A 266 12.41 -1.61 10.44
N GLY A 267 11.85 -2.65 11.06
CA GLY A 267 11.84 -4.00 10.50
C GLY A 267 11.09 -4.03 9.16
N MET A 268 9.92 -3.43 9.08
CA MET A 268 9.13 -3.32 7.85
C MET A 268 9.93 -2.64 6.72
N LEU A 269 10.61 -1.53 7.01
CA LEU A 269 11.43 -0.82 6.04
C LEU A 269 12.56 -1.70 5.51
N ALA A 270 13.33 -2.33 6.40
CA ALA A 270 14.42 -3.23 6.02
C ALA A 270 13.89 -4.46 5.26
N GLY A 271 12.83 -5.07 5.77
CA GLY A 271 12.19 -6.24 5.18
C GLY A 271 11.62 -5.97 3.79
N ALA A 272 11.02 -4.80 3.56
CA ALA A 272 10.47 -4.44 2.26
C ALA A 272 11.55 -4.43 1.16
N VAL A 273 12.73 -3.86 1.46
CA VAL A 273 13.87 -3.85 0.53
C VAL A 273 14.43 -5.25 0.33
N LEU A 274 14.61 -6.03 1.40
CA LEU A 274 15.16 -7.40 1.33
C LEU A 274 14.21 -8.34 0.57
N CYS A 275 12.91 -8.29 0.84
CA CYS A 275 11.91 -9.09 0.13
C CYS A 275 11.83 -8.70 -1.35
N GLY A 276 11.90 -7.40 -1.67
CA GLY A 276 11.98 -6.91 -3.04
C GLY A 276 13.25 -7.39 -3.76
N ALA A 277 14.40 -7.36 -3.11
CA ALA A 277 15.65 -7.87 -3.64
C ALA A 277 15.62 -9.41 -3.83
N LEU A 278 15.02 -10.14 -2.90
CA LEU A 278 14.79 -11.58 -3.02
C LEU A 278 13.88 -11.89 -4.20
N ALA A 279 12.78 -11.15 -4.36
CA ALA A 279 11.85 -11.31 -5.48
C ALA A 279 12.52 -11.03 -6.83
N ALA A 280 13.42 -10.04 -6.92
CA ALA A 280 14.19 -9.75 -8.12
C ALA A 280 15.14 -10.90 -8.52
N ARG A 281 15.68 -11.64 -7.55
CA ARG A 281 16.65 -12.73 -7.78
C ARG A 281 16.02 -14.10 -7.92
N ARG A 282 15.00 -14.39 -7.14
CA ARG A 282 14.41 -15.74 -6.99
C ARG A 282 12.92 -15.80 -7.34
N GLY A 283 12.36 -14.68 -7.79
CA GLY A 283 10.96 -14.57 -8.18
C GLY A 283 10.02 -14.17 -7.04
N VAL A 284 8.86 -13.64 -7.45
CA VAL A 284 7.85 -13.05 -6.56
C VAL A 284 7.31 -14.05 -5.52
N GLY A 285 7.15 -15.33 -5.91
CA GLY A 285 6.65 -16.38 -5.01
C GLY A 285 7.51 -16.54 -3.76
N LEU A 286 8.85 -16.60 -3.93
CA LEU A 286 9.78 -16.65 -2.80
C LEU A 286 9.88 -15.32 -2.05
N GLY A 287 9.80 -14.19 -2.76
CA GLY A 287 9.85 -12.87 -2.15
C GLY A 287 8.68 -12.58 -1.20
N ILE A 288 7.55 -13.27 -1.35
CA ILE A 288 6.38 -13.16 -0.47
C ILE A 288 6.25 -14.40 0.43
N GLY A 289 6.34 -15.60 -0.14
CA GLY A 289 6.04 -16.84 0.58
C GLY A 289 7.02 -17.16 1.70
N LEU A 290 8.34 -17.00 1.45
CA LEU A 290 9.34 -17.24 2.50
C LEU A 290 9.20 -16.29 3.69
N PRO A 291 9.08 -14.96 3.52
CA PRO A 291 8.82 -14.07 4.65
C PRO A 291 7.51 -14.36 5.38
N ALA A 292 6.43 -14.73 4.66
CA ALA A 292 5.18 -15.13 5.29
C ALA A 292 5.37 -16.36 6.20
N LEU A 293 6.10 -17.36 5.78
CA LEU A 293 6.44 -18.52 6.63
C LEU A 293 7.34 -18.15 7.81
N LEU A 294 8.36 -17.31 7.59
CA LEU A 294 9.24 -16.84 8.66
C LEU A 294 8.48 -16.04 9.70
N THR A 295 7.40 -15.34 9.31
CA THR A 295 6.54 -14.64 10.27
C THR A 295 5.97 -15.61 11.29
N ILE A 296 5.53 -16.80 10.87
CA ILE A 296 4.97 -17.82 11.78
C ILE A 296 6.01 -18.21 12.85
N ALA A 297 7.26 -18.42 12.45
CA ALA A 297 8.34 -18.77 13.38
C ALA A 297 8.65 -17.64 14.38
N VAL A 298 8.41 -16.38 14.00
CA VAL A 298 8.67 -15.19 14.83
C VAL A 298 7.49 -14.87 15.76
N LEU A 299 6.28 -15.35 15.49
CA LEU A 299 5.09 -15.03 16.27
C LEU A 299 5.28 -15.20 17.80
N PRO A 300 5.91 -16.26 18.35
CA PRO A 300 6.10 -16.40 19.78
C PRO A 300 6.91 -15.26 20.41
N ALA A 301 7.94 -14.77 19.70
CA ALA A 301 8.71 -13.62 20.15
C ALA A 301 7.92 -12.31 20.00
N TYR A 302 7.17 -12.17 18.90
CA TYR A 302 6.37 -10.98 18.57
C TYR A 302 5.24 -10.74 19.59
N VAL A 303 4.49 -11.79 19.94
CA VAL A 303 3.38 -11.69 20.90
C VAL A 303 3.82 -11.79 22.36
N GLY A 304 5.11 -11.89 22.64
CA GLY A 304 5.67 -11.85 23.99
C GLY A 304 5.62 -13.18 24.75
N THR A 305 5.38 -14.30 24.08
CA THR A 305 5.55 -15.64 24.68
C THR A 305 7.01 -15.82 25.12
N TRP A 306 7.95 -15.39 24.30
CA TRP A 306 9.38 -15.32 24.63
C TRP A 306 9.75 -13.90 25.07
N ARG A 307 9.47 -13.60 26.35
CA ARG A 307 9.57 -12.23 26.91
C ARG A 307 10.89 -11.52 26.66
N GLY A 308 12.03 -12.22 26.70
CA GLY A 308 13.35 -11.67 26.45
C GLY A 308 13.60 -11.26 24.99
N LEU A 309 12.79 -11.76 24.05
CA LEU A 309 12.95 -11.52 22.60
C LEU A 309 11.90 -10.56 22.01
N LEU A 310 11.09 -9.89 22.85
CA LEU A 310 9.99 -9.05 22.39
C LEU A 310 10.44 -7.95 21.42
N GLY A 311 11.58 -7.30 21.65
CA GLY A 311 12.13 -6.29 20.76
C GLY A 311 12.60 -6.87 19.42
N ALA A 312 13.31 -8.01 19.47
CA ALA A 312 13.72 -8.74 18.25
C ALA A 312 12.50 -9.28 17.50
N GLY A 313 11.47 -9.77 18.24
CA GLY A 313 10.20 -10.19 17.69
C GLY A 313 9.44 -9.06 16.98
N ALA A 314 9.42 -7.86 17.58
CA ALA A 314 8.81 -6.70 16.96
C ALA A 314 9.52 -6.33 15.63
N PHE A 315 10.83 -6.26 15.62
CA PHE A 315 11.60 -6.00 14.40
C PHE A 315 11.39 -7.08 13.35
N ALA A 316 11.52 -8.35 13.71
CA ALA A 316 11.38 -9.47 12.78
C ALA A 316 9.93 -9.64 12.28
N GLY A 317 8.93 -9.39 13.14
CA GLY A 317 7.52 -9.34 12.74
C GLY A 317 7.26 -8.25 11.69
N GLY A 318 7.88 -7.08 11.86
CA GLY A 318 7.89 -6.03 10.84
C GLY A 318 8.60 -6.47 9.56
N ALA A 319 9.81 -7.03 9.69
CA ALA A 319 10.64 -7.39 8.54
C ALA A 319 10.00 -8.48 7.66
N PHE A 320 9.40 -9.48 8.26
CA PHE A 320 8.82 -10.60 7.53
C PHE A 320 7.32 -10.40 7.27
N GLY A 321 6.53 -10.08 8.29
CA GLY A 321 5.09 -10.00 8.18
C GLY A 321 4.57 -8.77 7.43
N ALA A 322 5.26 -7.64 7.56
CA ALA A 322 4.94 -6.40 6.83
C ALA A 322 5.86 -6.17 5.62
N GLY A 323 7.14 -6.52 5.75
CA GLY A 323 8.15 -6.27 4.70
C GLY A 323 7.87 -7.01 3.39
N MET A 324 7.19 -8.17 3.41
CA MET A 324 6.77 -8.86 2.19
C MET A 324 5.91 -7.99 1.26
N CYS A 325 5.22 -6.96 1.80
CA CYS A 325 4.47 -6.00 1.01
C CYS A 325 5.37 -5.21 0.03
N GLY A 326 6.69 -5.17 0.26
CA GLY A 326 7.67 -4.59 -0.66
C GLY A 326 7.68 -5.23 -2.05
N VAL A 327 7.15 -6.43 -2.19
CA VAL A 327 7.05 -7.13 -3.48
C VAL A 327 5.76 -6.77 -4.25
N VAL A 328 4.78 -6.15 -3.59
CA VAL A 328 3.43 -5.91 -4.16
C VAL A 328 3.45 -5.06 -5.43
N PRO A 329 4.12 -3.89 -5.50
CA PRO A 329 4.17 -3.12 -6.74
C PRO A 329 4.73 -3.92 -7.91
N LEU A 330 5.79 -4.71 -7.69
CA LEU A 330 6.36 -5.60 -8.69
C LEU A 330 5.37 -6.69 -9.13
N LEU A 331 4.74 -7.36 -8.17
CA LEU A 331 3.75 -8.42 -8.45
C LEU A 331 2.63 -7.89 -9.32
N LEU A 332 1.95 -6.84 -8.87
CA LEU A 332 0.73 -6.36 -9.51
C LEU A 332 1.00 -5.79 -10.90
N THR A 333 2.08 -5.01 -11.07
CA THR A 333 2.41 -4.44 -12.37
C THR A 333 2.89 -5.48 -13.38
N SER A 334 3.39 -6.64 -12.93
CA SER A 334 3.81 -7.73 -13.82
C SER A 334 2.66 -8.62 -14.30
N MET A 335 1.46 -8.54 -13.68
CA MET A 335 0.34 -9.45 -13.97
C MET A 335 -0.57 -8.99 -15.11
N PHE A 336 -0.58 -7.71 -15.41
CA PHE A 336 -1.55 -7.12 -16.33
C PHE A 336 -0.86 -6.41 -17.50
N PRO A 337 -1.45 -6.48 -18.72
CA PRO A 337 -0.93 -5.76 -19.88
C PRO A 337 -1.07 -4.24 -19.68
N ALA A 338 -0.19 -3.47 -20.33
CA ALA A 338 -0.01 -2.03 -20.09
C ALA A 338 -1.30 -1.21 -20.24
N HIS A 339 -2.20 -1.60 -21.17
CA HIS A 339 -3.43 -0.84 -21.49
C HIS A 339 -4.55 -0.94 -20.42
N ILE A 340 -4.52 -1.96 -19.54
CA ILE A 340 -5.47 -2.12 -18.41
C ILE A 340 -4.77 -2.17 -17.05
N ARG A 341 -3.44 -2.04 -17.03
CA ARG A 341 -2.60 -2.30 -15.86
C ARG A 341 -2.96 -1.41 -14.68
N ALA A 342 -3.04 -0.11 -14.87
CA ALA A 342 -3.28 0.81 -13.77
C ALA A 342 -4.66 0.57 -13.13
N ARG A 343 -5.70 0.32 -13.96
CA ARG A 343 -7.04 0.00 -13.47
C ARG A 343 -7.05 -1.32 -12.69
N ALA A 344 -6.44 -2.37 -13.24
CA ALA A 344 -6.37 -3.67 -12.58
C ALA A 344 -5.59 -3.60 -11.25
N VAL A 345 -4.44 -2.92 -11.24
CA VAL A 345 -3.62 -2.69 -10.05
C VAL A 345 -4.41 -1.94 -8.97
N GLY A 346 -5.10 -0.85 -9.34
CA GLY A 346 -5.92 -0.07 -8.43
C GLY A 346 -7.04 -0.91 -7.80
N ILE A 347 -7.79 -1.65 -8.62
CA ILE A 347 -8.88 -2.52 -8.12
C ILE A 347 -8.32 -3.57 -7.16
N VAL A 348 -7.31 -4.31 -7.56
CA VAL A 348 -6.76 -5.42 -6.77
C VAL A 348 -6.22 -4.94 -5.43
N TYR A 349 -5.39 -3.91 -5.44
CA TYR A 349 -4.75 -3.41 -4.22
C TYR A 349 -5.79 -2.93 -3.21
N HIS A 350 -6.73 -2.11 -3.66
CA HIS A 350 -7.71 -1.53 -2.74
C HIS A 350 -8.83 -2.49 -2.36
N ALA A 351 -9.21 -3.43 -3.22
CA ALA A 351 -10.11 -4.52 -2.84
C ALA A 351 -9.49 -5.43 -1.78
N GLY A 352 -8.20 -5.76 -1.92
CA GLY A 352 -7.47 -6.50 -0.89
C GLY A 352 -7.40 -5.77 0.45
N ALA A 353 -7.09 -4.48 0.43
CA ALA A 353 -7.05 -3.65 1.64
C ALA A 353 -8.43 -3.52 2.31
N PHE A 354 -9.49 -3.37 1.52
CA PHE A 354 -10.86 -3.33 2.00
C PHE A 354 -11.27 -4.62 2.71
N LEU A 355 -11.03 -5.78 2.10
CA LEU A 355 -11.33 -7.08 2.70
C LEU A 355 -10.56 -7.30 3.99
N ALA A 356 -9.31 -6.89 4.04
CA ALA A 356 -8.47 -7.04 5.22
C ALA A 356 -8.80 -6.03 6.35
N ALA A 357 -9.53 -4.96 6.07
CA ALA A 357 -9.92 -3.96 7.07
C ALA A 357 -10.76 -4.54 8.22
N PHE A 358 -11.42 -5.68 8.00
CA PHE A 358 -12.19 -6.40 9.01
C PHE A 358 -11.34 -7.30 9.93
N VAL A 359 -10.07 -7.51 9.62
CA VAL A 359 -9.20 -8.43 10.37
C VAL A 359 -8.99 -7.98 11.83
N PRO A 360 -8.71 -6.71 12.16
CA PRO A 360 -8.59 -6.29 13.56
C PRO A 360 -9.84 -6.57 14.38
N THR A 361 -11.02 -6.31 13.80
CA THR A 361 -12.31 -6.63 14.44
C THR A 361 -12.48 -8.14 14.62
N GLY A 362 -12.07 -8.93 13.64
CA GLY A 362 -12.05 -10.39 13.72
C GLY A 362 -11.14 -10.92 14.83
N VAL A 363 -9.95 -10.32 15.01
CA VAL A 363 -9.02 -10.65 16.10
C VAL A 363 -9.65 -10.33 17.46
N ALA A 364 -10.29 -9.16 17.61
CA ALA A 364 -10.98 -8.79 18.84
C ALA A 364 -12.13 -9.76 19.17
N ALA A 365 -12.99 -10.03 18.19
CA ALA A 365 -14.12 -10.93 18.34
C ALA A 365 -13.70 -12.36 18.66
N LEU A 366 -12.61 -12.84 18.10
CA LEU A 366 -12.04 -14.15 18.43
C LEU A 366 -11.55 -14.18 19.88
N GLY A 367 -10.88 -13.13 20.34
CA GLY A 367 -10.47 -12.98 21.73
C GLY A 367 -11.67 -13.02 22.70
N GLU A 368 -12.70 -12.23 22.42
CA GLU A 368 -13.89 -12.13 23.27
C GLU A 368 -14.73 -13.42 23.26
N ARG A 369 -15.08 -13.95 22.08
CA ARG A 369 -15.98 -15.10 21.95
C ARG A 369 -15.35 -16.42 22.37
N ALA A 370 -14.06 -16.63 22.09
CA ALA A 370 -13.34 -17.84 22.44
C ALA A 370 -12.60 -17.74 23.78
N GLY A 371 -12.69 -16.61 24.49
CA GLY A 371 -11.96 -16.39 25.75
C GLY A 371 -10.43 -16.44 25.59
N LEU A 372 -9.92 -16.16 24.38
CA LEU A 372 -8.49 -16.26 24.10
C LEU A 372 -7.77 -14.96 24.47
N PRO A 373 -6.57 -15.06 25.07
CA PRO A 373 -5.70 -13.89 25.20
C PRO A 373 -5.45 -13.25 23.83
N LEU A 374 -5.42 -11.92 23.80
CA LEU A 374 -5.23 -11.16 22.56
C LEU A 374 -3.94 -11.54 21.80
N SER A 375 -2.90 -11.90 22.55
CA SER A 375 -1.64 -12.43 22.00
C SER A 375 -1.85 -13.73 21.19
N ARG A 376 -2.68 -14.64 21.69
CA ARG A 376 -3.02 -15.88 20.95
C ARG A 376 -3.92 -15.60 19.75
N ALA A 377 -4.92 -14.71 19.90
CA ALA A 377 -5.80 -14.33 18.80
C ALA A 377 -5.01 -13.68 17.65
N ILE A 378 -4.09 -12.76 17.94
CA ILE A 378 -3.15 -12.17 16.97
C ILE A 378 -2.34 -13.27 16.29
N ALA A 379 -1.72 -14.18 17.05
CA ALA A 379 -0.86 -15.23 16.50
C ALA A 379 -1.65 -16.19 15.58
N LEU A 380 -2.86 -16.58 15.99
CA LEU A 380 -3.72 -17.48 15.19
C LEU A 380 -4.14 -16.83 13.86
N VAL A 381 -4.64 -15.59 13.91
CA VAL A 381 -5.12 -14.90 12.70
C VAL A 381 -3.96 -14.59 11.77
N ALA A 382 -2.84 -14.06 12.30
CA ALA A 382 -1.65 -13.77 11.48
C ALA A 382 -1.07 -15.07 10.89
N GLY A 383 -0.95 -16.13 11.68
CA GLY A 383 -0.49 -17.44 11.20
C GLY A 383 -1.41 -18.03 10.12
N ALA A 384 -2.73 -17.97 10.31
CA ALA A 384 -3.70 -18.43 9.32
C ALA A 384 -3.61 -17.63 8.01
N CYS A 385 -3.50 -16.30 8.08
CA CYS A 385 -3.30 -15.46 6.90
C CYS A 385 -2.00 -15.79 6.17
N ALA A 386 -0.91 -16.03 6.91
CA ALA A 386 0.38 -16.39 6.33
C ALA A 386 0.33 -17.73 5.59
N LEU A 387 -0.25 -18.78 6.21
CA LEU A 387 -0.41 -20.08 5.60
C LEU A 387 -1.33 -20.03 4.37
N ALA A 388 -2.47 -19.36 4.48
CA ALA A 388 -3.41 -19.19 3.38
C ALA A 388 -2.77 -18.42 2.21
N LEU A 389 -1.96 -17.38 2.51
CA LEU A 389 -1.23 -16.62 1.49
C LEU A 389 -0.24 -17.53 0.74
N VAL A 390 0.54 -18.34 1.45
CA VAL A 390 1.46 -19.28 0.82
C VAL A 390 0.72 -20.30 -0.06
N ALA A 391 -0.42 -20.83 0.41
CA ALA A 391 -1.26 -21.73 -0.39
C ALA A 391 -1.80 -21.05 -1.66
N VAL A 392 -2.29 -19.81 -1.55
CA VAL A 392 -2.77 -19.03 -2.71
C VAL A 392 -1.64 -18.74 -3.69
N LEU A 393 -0.43 -18.43 -3.21
CA LEU A 393 0.74 -18.22 -4.08
C LEU A 393 1.10 -19.48 -4.89
N ALA A 394 0.92 -20.67 -4.33
CA ALA A 394 1.14 -21.94 -5.04
C ALA A 394 0.12 -22.15 -6.19
N LEU A 395 -1.08 -21.57 -6.08
CA LEU A 395 -2.15 -21.62 -7.08
C LEU A 395 -2.09 -20.47 -8.09
N ARG A 396 -0.96 -19.79 -8.20
CA ARG A 396 -0.82 -18.61 -9.08
C ARG A 396 -1.20 -18.94 -10.53
N PRO A 397 -2.15 -18.19 -11.15
CA PRO A 397 -2.46 -18.34 -12.56
C PRO A 397 -1.21 -18.05 -13.41
N ARG A 398 -0.98 -18.91 -14.42
CA ARG A 398 0.14 -18.69 -15.34
C ARG A 398 0.02 -17.32 -15.99
N ALA A 399 1.10 -16.55 -16.00
CA ALA A 399 1.16 -15.30 -16.74
C ALA A 399 0.87 -15.58 -18.22
N ALA A 400 0.02 -14.76 -18.86
CA ALA A 400 -0.08 -14.80 -20.31
C ALA A 400 1.30 -14.47 -20.87
N GLN A 401 1.86 -15.37 -21.68
CA GLN A 401 3.07 -15.04 -22.42
C GLN A 401 2.73 -13.87 -23.37
N PRO A 402 3.49 -12.78 -23.38
CA PRO A 402 3.31 -11.75 -24.39
C PRO A 402 3.67 -12.38 -25.73
N GLY A 403 2.69 -12.70 -26.58
CA GLY A 403 2.94 -13.11 -27.96
C GLY A 403 2.15 -14.27 -28.57
N THR A 404 1.13 -14.86 -27.90
CA THR A 404 0.43 -16.01 -28.51
C THR A 404 -1.03 -15.82 -28.90
N GLU A 405 -1.61 -14.62 -28.78
CA GLU A 405 -3.04 -14.44 -29.13
C GLU A 405 -3.32 -13.65 -30.42
N THR A 406 -2.33 -13.29 -31.25
CA THR A 406 -2.60 -12.62 -32.56
C THR A 406 -1.80 -13.17 -33.74
N GLY A 407 -1.08 -14.27 -33.60
CA GLY A 407 -0.29 -14.89 -34.69
C GLY A 407 -1.00 -15.97 -35.52
N GLY A 408 -2.28 -16.22 -35.30
CA GLY A 408 -2.94 -17.43 -35.81
C GLY A 408 -3.85 -17.26 -37.05
N LYS A 409 -4.09 -16.07 -37.59
CA LYS A 409 -5.02 -15.93 -38.75
C LYS A 409 -4.70 -14.89 -39.84
N LEU A 410 -3.55 -14.23 -39.84
CA LEU A 410 -3.27 -13.18 -40.84
C LEU A 410 -2.13 -13.49 -41.82
N ASP A 411 -1.42 -14.62 -41.72
CA ASP A 411 -0.25 -14.89 -42.56
C ASP A 411 -0.45 -16.00 -43.63
N LYS A 412 -1.68 -16.40 -43.92
CA LYS A 412 -1.97 -17.30 -45.07
C LYS A 412 -2.65 -16.65 -46.26
N ALA A 413 -2.98 -15.36 -46.21
CA ALA A 413 -3.62 -14.65 -47.31
C ALA A 413 -2.67 -13.70 -48.08
N ALA A 414 -1.45 -13.48 -47.63
CA ALA A 414 -0.49 -12.53 -48.22
C ALA A 414 0.62 -13.20 -49.08
N LEU A 415 0.58 -14.54 -49.26
CA LEU A 415 1.56 -15.26 -50.12
C LEU A 415 0.92 -15.91 -51.35
N ALA A 416 -0.26 -15.45 -51.77
CA ALA A 416 -0.89 -15.87 -53.01
C ALA A 416 -1.35 -14.65 -53.83
N HIS A 417 -0.40 -13.78 -54.21
CA HIS A 417 -0.49 -12.92 -55.41
C HIS A 417 0.90 -12.41 -55.75
#